data_3f271d97b2282f49c44b48fd64dc7936
#
_entry.id   3f271d97b2282f49c44b48fd64dc7936
#
_cell.length_a   1.000
_cell.length_b   1.000
_cell.length_c   1.000
_cell.angle_alpha   90.00
_cell.angle_beta   90.00
_cell.angle_gamma   90.00
#
_symmetry.space_group_name_H-M   'P 1'
#
loop_
_entity.id
_entity.type
_entity.pdbx_description
1 polymer ?
#
loop_
_entity_poly.entity_id
_entity_poly.type
_entity_poly.pdbx_seq_one_letter_code
_entity_poly.pdbx_strand_id
1 'polypeptide(L)'
;MDLKTTEQEARTQFAKGKIRESTRTFQYLSEQLPERLDMQAQLGYLALLANDLDAAINYLAEAINRGLRASKALAHLAEAYYRQGRLGSAAYCYHRLGRDGLAGTLAVMGELDAYRLTQPRASVEVPWVMTDPLPVLAVRVNGRDANLVLDTGAGDTLLATQFAIDAGVQLGGQEQRTFAGGRPARVTYGHLEELSLGDFGIQDLPVQVIDIPPGLAAWFPDLPIHGILGTGVFARFRTTLDYRCGCLRLEPPTETGVTLRQNGQRVGPGTPLWLAENQLLLTCVDLPALDKGIWFLDSGMTGGSFAVPESRLGALGLKVDEGAALVGAGGGGTVRGRKVRADWLRLDRLCRYQPDGVVLEDFPVEQSCGFAVQGLIGHDLLRDSILTLDFPAMQLFMSEENR
;
A
#
# COMPACT_ATOMS: atom_id res chain seq x y z
N MET A 1 16.07 -34.09 4.61
CA MET A 1 14.62 -33.76 4.66
C MET A 1 14.05 -34.08 3.29
N ASP A 2 12.90 -34.71 3.18
CA ASP A 2 12.28 -35.00 1.88
C ASP A 2 11.83 -33.68 1.23
N LEU A 3 12.22 -33.46 -0.05
CA LEU A 3 11.93 -32.23 -0.77
C LEU A 3 10.42 -31.92 -0.88
N LYS A 4 9.56 -32.97 -0.97
CA LYS A 4 8.11 -32.79 -0.97
C LYS A 4 7.58 -32.24 0.35
N THR A 5 8.10 -32.75 1.46
CA THR A 5 7.73 -32.27 2.81
C THR A 5 8.21 -30.82 2.99
N THR A 6 9.41 -30.50 2.52
CA THR A 6 9.96 -29.13 2.58
C THR A 6 9.14 -28.17 1.72
N GLU A 7 8.68 -28.58 0.53
CA GLU A 7 7.79 -27.76 -0.30
C GLU A 7 6.45 -27.50 0.39
N GLN A 8 5.84 -28.54 0.98
CA GLN A 8 4.57 -28.38 1.70
C GLN A 8 4.74 -27.43 2.90
N GLU A 9 5.86 -27.50 3.58
CA GLU A 9 6.19 -26.56 4.67
C GLU A 9 6.31 -25.13 4.16
N ALA A 10 7.07 -24.89 3.07
CA ALA A 10 7.23 -23.57 2.46
C ALA A 10 5.89 -22.93 2.08
N ARG A 11 5.02 -23.72 1.43
CA ARG A 11 3.67 -23.27 1.05
C ARG A 11 2.79 -22.99 2.26
N THR A 12 2.89 -23.81 3.31
CA THR A 12 2.15 -23.61 4.56
C THR A 12 2.63 -22.36 5.30
N GLN A 13 3.93 -22.12 5.36
CA GLN A 13 4.51 -20.92 5.93
C GLN A 13 4.02 -19.68 5.17
N PHE A 14 4.06 -19.71 3.83
CA PHE A 14 3.54 -18.65 3.00
C PHE A 14 2.06 -18.38 3.25
N ALA A 15 1.21 -19.40 3.18
CA ALA A 15 -0.23 -19.27 3.38
C ALA A 15 -0.59 -18.67 4.76
N LYS A 16 0.24 -18.93 5.78
CA LYS A 16 0.10 -18.35 7.12
C LYS A 16 0.71 -16.95 7.28
N GLY A 17 1.25 -16.35 6.21
CA GLY A 17 1.89 -15.04 6.26
C GLY A 17 3.28 -15.04 6.91
N LYS A 18 3.92 -16.21 7.10
CA LYS A 18 5.31 -16.32 7.57
C LYS A 18 6.27 -16.06 6.41
N ILE A 19 6.28 -14.82 5.90
CA ILE A 19 6.94 -14.45 4.65
C ILE A 19 8.44 -14.73 4.69
N ARG A 20 9.13 -14.32 5.76
CA ARG A 20 10.58 -14.50 5.88
C ARG A 20 11.01 -15.96 5.95
N GLU A 21 10.26 -16.78 6.70
CA GLU A 21 10.51 -18.21 6.81
C GLU A 21 10.26 -18.91 5.47
N SER A 22 9.14 -18.60 4.84
CA SER A 22 8.78 -19.12 3.52
C SER A 22 9.84 -18.77 2.46
N THR A 23 10.35 -17.54 2.46
CA THR A 23 11.41 -17.11 1.55
C THR A 23 12.65 -17.98 1.66
N ARG A 24 13.15 -18.24 2.88
CA ARG A 24 14.32 -19.08 3.11
C ARG A 24 14.08 -20.52 2.62
N THR A 25 12.91 -21.05 2.89
CA THR A 25 12.57 -22.42 2.49
C THR A 25 12.43 -22.55 0.96
N PHE A 26 11.83 -21.55 0.27
CA PHE A 26 11.77 -21.53 -1.19
C PHE A 26 13.14 -21.30 -1.85
N GLN A 27 14.02 -20.49 -1.24
CA GLN A 27 15.40 -20.33 -1.72
C GLN A 27 16.13 -21.67 -1.72
N TYR A 28 16.10 -22.41 -0.61
CA TYR A 28 16.68 -23.74 -0.53
C TYR A 28 16.08 -24.69 -1.60
N LEU A 29 14.77 -24.72 -1.76
CA LEU A 29 14.10 -25.56 -2.76
C LEU A 29 14.49 -25.19 -4.19
N SER A 30 14.61 -23.91 -4.52
CA SER A 30 15.00 -23.44 -5.83
C SER A 30 16.43 -23.87 -6.20
N GLU A 31 17.34 -23.92 -5.23
CA GLU A 31 18.70 -24.45 -5.42
C GLU A 31 18.72 -25.95 -5.68
N GLN A 32 17.82 -26.70 -5.05
CA GLN A 32 17.71 -28.18 -5.21
C GLN A 32 16.95 -28.59 -6.48
N LEU A 33 16.05 -27.73 -6.97
CA LEU A 33 15.10 -28.00 -8.06
C LEU A 33 15.09 -26.84 -9.07
N PRO A 34 16.19 -26.54 -9.76
CA PRO A 34 16.33 -25.37 -10.62
C PRO A 34 15.43 -25.40 -11.87
N GLU A 35 14.85 -26.54 -12.21
CA GLU A 35 13.87 -26.68 -13.29
C GLU A 35 12.44 -26.28 -12.88
N ARG A 36 12.16 -26.15 -11.59
CA ARG A 36 10.83 -25.81 -11.05
C ARG A 36 10.57 -24.32 -11.18
N LEU A 37 10.01 -23.91 -12.33
CA LEU A 37 9.72 -22.51 -12.67
C LEU A 37 8.67 -21.88 -11.75
N ASP A 38 7.76 -22.67 -11.19
CA ASP A 38 6.77 -22.21 -10.21
C ASP A 38 7.43 -21.77 -8.90
N MET A 39 8.52 -22.41 -8.46
CA MET A 39 9.28 -21.98 -7.29
C MET A 39 10.05 -20.69 -7.56
N GLN A 40 10.65 -20.54 -8.75
CA GLN A 40 11.27 -19.30 -9.17
C GLN A 40 10.26 -18.15 -9.20
N ALA A 41 9.08 -18.37 -9.76
CA ALA A 41 8.02 -17.36 -9.76
C ALA A 41 7.56 -17.01 -8.33
N GLN A 42 7.51 -17.99 -7.42
CA GLN A 42 7.19 -17.73 -6.01
C GLN A 42 8.28 -16.87 -5.33
N LEU A 43 9.56 -17.14 -5.60
CA LEU A 43 10.66 -16.29 -5.12
C LEU A 43 10.55 -14.86 -5.69
N GLY A 44 10.20 -14.73 -6.96
CA GLY A 44 9.95 -13.43 -7.57
C GLY A 44 8.81 -12.66 -6.89
N TYR A 45 7.73 -13.33 -6.49
CA TYR A 45 6.67 -12.70 -5.71
C TYR A 45 7.13 -12.31 -4.30
N LEU A 46 7.88 -13.17 -3.62
CA LEU A 46 8.43 -12.87 -2.30
C LEU A 46 9.42 -11.68 -2.33
N ALA A 47 10.21 -11.56 -3.40
CA ALA A 47 11.07 -10.41 -3.66
C ALA A 47 10.23 -9.14 -3.92
N LEU A 48 9.13 -9.25 -4.68
CA LEU A 48 8.20 -8.14 -4.92
C LEU A 48 7.57 -7.63 -3.62
N LEU A 49 7.15 -8.54 -2.73
CA LEU A 49 6.64 -8.21 -1.40
C LEU A 49 7.69 -7.46 -0.56
N ALA A 50 8.94 -7.85 -0.66
CA ALA A 50 10.07 -7.19 0.02
C ALA A 50 10.54 -5.91 -0.70
N ASN A 51 9.87 -5.50 -1.77
CA ASN A 51 10.22 -4.37 -2.64
C ASN A 51 11.65 -4.46 -3.23
N ASP A 52 12.21 -5.68 -3.30
CA ASP A 52 13.44 -5.97 -4.04
C ASP A 52 13.09 -6.18 -5.52
N LEU A 53 12.94 -5.05 -6.22
CA LEU A 53 12.40 -5.04 -7.58
C LEU A 53 13.33 -5.70 -8.58
N ASP A 54 14.65 -5.59 -8.41
CA ASP A 54 15.62 -6.22 -9.29
C ASP A 54 15.57 -7.74 -9.16
N ALA A 55 15.57 -8.26 -7.95
CA ALA A 55 15.41 -9.70 -7.71
C ALA A 55 14.05 -10.21 -8.21
N ALA A 56 12.96 -9.46 -7.97
CA ALA A 56 11.62 -9.82 -8.45
C ALA A 56 11.58 -9.93 -9.98
N ILE A 57 12.11 -8.93 -10.69
CA ILE A 57 12.18 -8.91 -12.17
C ILE A 57 13.01 -10.09 -12.66
N ASN A 58 14.19 -10.34 -12.09
CA ASN A 58 15.07 -11.41 -12.51
C ASN A 58 14.40 -12.77 -12.38
N TYR A 59 13.84 -13.12 -11.23
CA TYR A 59 13.17 -14.40 -11.01
C TYR A 59 11.93 -14.57 -11.91
N LEU A 60 11.07 -13.55 -12.01
CA LEU A 60 9.83 -13.63 -12.76
C LEU A 60 10.08 -13.66 -14.28
N ALA A 61 10.97 -12.79 -14.79
CA ALA A 61 11.29 -12.76 -16.21
C ALA A 61 11.98 -14.05 -16.66
N GLU A 62 12.91 -14.59 -15.87
CA GLU A 62 13.55 -15.87 -16.16
C GLU A 62 12.52 -17.00 -16.22
N ALA A 63 11.65 -17.14 -15.21
CA ALA A 63 10.62 -18.18 -15.20
C ALA A 63 9.70 -18.09 -16.43
N ILE A 64 9.25 -16.87 -16.80
CA ILE A 64 8.39 -16.65 -17.95
C ILE A 64 9.12 -16.95 -19.28
N ASN A 65 10.37 -16.51 -19.42
CA ASN A 65 11.19 -16.76 -20.61
C ASN A 65 11.48 -18.25 -20.82
N ARG A 66 11.66 -19.00 -19.73
CA ARG A 66 11.81 -20.46 -19.76
C ARG A 66 10.50 -21.22 -19.97
N GLY A 67 9.38 -20.52 -20.13
CA GLY A 67 8.11 -21.12 -20.56
C GLY A 67 7.01 -21.19 -19.51
N LEU A 68 7.17 -20.57 -18.32
CA LEU A 68 6.06 -20.50 -17.37
C LEU A 68 4.89 -19.71 -17.96
N ARG A 69 3.69 -20.32 -17.97
CA ARG A 69 2.44 -19.73 -18.51
C ARG A 69 1.46 -19.43 -17.36
N ALA A 70 1.90 -18.64 -16.39
CA ALA A 70 1.09 -18.27 -15.24
C ALA A 70 0.77 -16.76 -15.28
N SER A 71 -0.52 -16.42 -15.47
CA SER A 71 -0.98 -15.01 -15.49
C SER A 71 -0.58 -14.25 -14.23
N LYS A 72 -0.58 -14.91 -13.07
CA LYS A 72 -0.18 -14.31 -11.81
C LYS A 72 1.31 -13.92 -11.81
N ALA A 73 2.20 -14.77 -12.36
CA ALA A 73 3.62 -14.42 -12.49
C ALA A 73 3.83 -13.23 -13.42
N LEU A 74 3.06 -13.15 -14.51
CA LEU A 74 3.10 -12.01 -15.42
C LEU A 74 2.57 -10.73 -14.77
N ALA A 75 1.53 -10.82 -13.93
CA ALA A 75 1.01 -9.69 -13.17
C ALA A 75 2.04 -9.16 -12.16
N HIS A 76 2.71 -10.05 -11.44
CA HIS A 76 3.78 -9.66 -10.52
C HIS A 76 4.98 -9.02 -11.26
N LEU A 77 5.32 -9.51 -12.46
CA LEU A 77 6.37 -8.89 -13.28
C LEU A 77 5.95 -7.50 -13.78
N ALA A 78 4.68 -7.33 -14.19
CA ALA A 78 4.15 -6.03 -14.57
C ALA A 78 4.23 -5.02 -13.42
N GLU A 79 3.83 -5.45 -12.23
CA GLU A 79 3.89 -4.65 -10.99
C GLU A 79 5.34 -4.28 -10.62
N ALA A 80 6.28 -5.21 -10.74
CA ALA A 80 7.70 -4.95 -10.47
C ALA A 80 8.26 -3.87 -11.42
N TYR A 81 7.98 -3.98 -12.73
CA TYR A 81 8.37 -2.95 -13.70
C TYR A 81 7.69 -1.60 -13.42
N TYR A 82 6.41 -1.62 -13.08
CA TYR A 82 5.65 -0.41 -12.75
C TYR A 82 6.26 0.33 -11.55
N ARG A 83 6.53 -0.37 -10.45
CA ARG A 83 7.15 0.20 -9.25
C ARG A 83 8.56 0.72 -9.53
N GLN A 84 9.31 0.06 -10.43
CA GLN A 84 10.65 0.49 -10.82
C GLN A 84 10.63 1.72 -11.75
N GLY A 85 9.45 2.15 -12.23
CA GLY A 85 9.32 3.24 -13.20
C GLY A 85 9.60 2.82 -14.66
N ARG A 86 9.79 1.53 -14.93
CA ARG A 86 9.98 0.98 -16.29
C ARG A 86 8.63 0.82 -16.98
N LEU A 87 7.96 1.95 -17.25
CA LEU A 87 6.57 1.98 -17.67
C LEU A 87 6.32 1.28 -19.01
N GLY A 88 7.25 1.38 -19.96
CA GLY A 88 7.14 0.65 -21.24
C GLY A 88 7.17 -0.88 -21.07
N SER A 89 8.01 -1.39 -20.15
CA SER A 89 8.04 -2.83 -19.82
C SER A 89 6.78 -3.28 -19.08
N ALA A 90 6.28 -2.46 -18.16
CA ALA A 90 5.01 -2.68 -17.47
C ALA A 90 3.84 -2.71 -18.47
N ALA A 91 3.79 -1.76 -19.40
CA ALA A 91 2.76 -1.68 -20.45
C ALA A 91 2.70 -2.98 -21.28
N TYR A 92 3.84 -3.52 -21.72
CA TYR A 92 3.90 -4.78 -22.42
C TYR A 92 3.29 -5.93 -21.64
N CYS A 93 3.59 -6.04 -20.34
CA CYS A 93 3.05 -7.08 -19.48
C CYS A 93 1.54 -6.89 -19.23
N TYR A 94 1.08 -5.66 -18.97
CA TYR A 94 -0.33 -5.36 -18.76
C TYR A 94 -1.17 -5.61 -20.01
N HIS A 95 -0.67 -5.28 -21.21
CA HIS A 95 -1.33 -5.62 -22.47
C HIS A 95 -1.55 -7.13 -22.61
N ARG A 96 -0.54 -7.94 -22.30
CA ARG A 96 -0.65 -9.41 -22.31
C ARG A 96 -1.65 -9.96 -21.28
N LEU A 97 -1.96 -9.20 -20.26
CA LEU A 97 -2.97 -9.50 -19.22
C LEU A 97 -4.36 -8.99 -19.61
N GLY A 98 -4.52 -8.37 -20.81
CA GLY A 98 -5.79 -7.78 -21.26
C GLY A 98 -6.15 -6.48 -20.55
N ARG A 99 -5.18 -5.81 -19.91
CA ARG A 99 -5.35 -4.51 -19.25
C ARG A 99 -4.98 -3.38 -20.22
N ASP A 100 -5.70 -3.32 -21.34
CA ASP A 100 -5.34 -2.46 -22.48
C ASP A 100 -5.44 -0.96 -22.16
N GLY A 101 -6.37 -0.56 -21.29
CA GLY A 101 -6.53 0.82 -20.86
C GLY A 101 -5.30 1.34 -20.12
N LEU A 102 -4.83 0.59 -19.11
CA LEU A 102 -3.60 0.90 -18.37
C LEU A 102 -2.38 0.79 -19.29
N ALA A 103 -2.28 -0.31 -20.04
CA ALA A 103 -1.15 -0.56 -20.93
C ALA A 103 -0.94 0.56 -21.96
N GLY A 104 -2.02 1.03 -22.60
CA GLY A 104 -1.96 2.14 -23.54
C GLY A 104 -1.45 3.44 -22.94
N THR A 105 -1.90 3.77 -21.72
CA THR A 105 -1.44 4.96 -21.00
C THR A 105 0.05 4.85 -20.64
N LEU A 106 0.46 3.71 -20.07
CA LEU A 106 1.86 3.50 -19.69
C LEU A 106 2.81 3.42 -20.89
N ALA A 107 2.34 2.94 -22.05
CA ALA A 107 3.15 2.90 -23.28
C ALA A 107 3.50 4.31 -23.76
N VAL A 108 2.57 5.28 -23.67
CA VAL A 108 2.84 6.69 -23.99
C VAL A 108 3.87 7.30 -23.05
N MET A 109 3.88 6.88 -21.77
CA MET A 109 4.82 7.32 -20.76
C MET A 109 6.15 6.53 -20.77
N GLY A 110 6.29 5.52 -21.64
CA GLY A 110 7.37 4.53 -21.57
C GLY A 110 8.79 5.07 -21.76
N GLU A 111 8.93 6.23 -22.39
CA GLU A 111 10.21 6.93 -22.59
C GLU A 111 10.49 8.01 -21.51
N LEU A 112 9.53 8.25 -20.59
CA LEU A 112 9.68 9.24 -19.52
C LEU A 112 10.41 8.64 -18.31
N ASP A 113 11.12 9.50 -17.59
CA ASP A 113 11.71 9.18 -16.29
C ASP A 113 10.64 9.35 -15.20
N ALA A 114 9.79 8.32 -15.06
CA ALA A 114 8.63 8.36 -14.19
C ALA A 114 9.02 8.57 -12.72
N TYR A 115 8.25 9.41 -12.02
CA TYR A 115 8.51 9.84 -10.63
C TYR A 115 9.83 10.59 -10.44
N ARG A 116 10.31 11.29 -11.46
CA ARG A 116 11.54 12.07 -11.38
C ARG A 116 11.40 13.21 -10.38
N LEU A 117 12.31 13.26 -9.41
CA LEU A 117 12.32 14.28 -8.36
C LEU A 117 13.05 15.55 -8.83
N THR A 118 12.43 16.72 -8.65
CA THR A 118 13.07 18.01 -9.02
C THR A 118 14.23 18.34 -8.08
N GLN A 119 14.17 17.87 -6.83
CA GLN A 119 15.18 18.07 -5.79
C GLN A 119 15.50 16.75 -5.08
N PRO A 120 16.21 15.79 -5.72
CA PRO A 120 16.32 14.40 -5.25
C PRO A 120 17.06 14.22 -3.91
N ARG A 121 17.75 15.27 -3.41
CA ARG A 121 18.48 15.24 -2.13
C ARG A 121 17.84 16.11 -1.04
N ALA A 122 16.76 16.80 -1.35
CA ALA A 122 16.07 17.64 -0.38
C ALA A 122 15.09 16.81 0.46
N SER A 123 14.96 17.15 1.73
CA SER A 123 13.84 16.73 2.57
C SER A 123 12.76 17.80 2.51
N VAL A 124 11.51 17.40 2.51
CA VAL A 124 10.38 18.31 2.57
C VAL A 124 9.47 17.95 3.74
N GLU A 125 8.96 18.99 4.39
CA GLU A 125 7.91 18.87 5.39
C GLU A 125 6.68 19.64 4.90
N VAL A 126 5.55 18.94 4.82
CA VAL A 126 4.29 19.49 4.31
C VAL A 126 3.26 19.44 5.44
N PRO A 127 2.84 20.60 5.97
CA PRO A 127 1.79 20.62 6.99
C PRO A 127 0.47 20.14 6.41
N TRP A 128 -0.31 19.44 7.22
CA TRP A 128 -1.66 19.07 6.85
C TRP A 128 -2.60 20.27 6.99
N VAL A 129 -3.52 20.41 6.08
CA VAL A 129 -4.59 21.42 6.18
C VAL A 129 -5.74 20.92 7.04
N MET A 130 -5.82 19.60 7.25
CA MET A 130 -6.79 18.93 8.10
C MET A 130 -6.22 17.60 8.57
N THR A 131 -6.52 17.19 9.81
CA THR A 131 -6.12 15.90 10.37
C THR A 131 -7.31 14.93 10.45
N ASP A 132 -8.47 15.43 10.82
CA ASP A 132 -9.71 14.69 11.01
C ASP A 132 -10.79 15.15 10.01
N PRO A 133 -11.61 14.23 9.47
CA PRO A 133 -11.64 12.78 9.72
C PRO A 133 -10.48 11.99 9.13
N LEU A 134 -9.73 12.56 8.18
CA LEU A 134 -8.53 12.00 7.55
C LEU A 134 -7.52 13.10 7.27
N PRO A 135 -6.20 12.80 7.22
CA PRO A 135 -5.17 13.78 6.89
C PRO A 135 -5.34 14.29 5.45
N VAL A 136 -5.34 15.61 5.29
CA VAL A 136 -5.42 16.26 3.98
C VAL A 136 -4.23 17.18 3.78
N LEU A 137 -3.62 17.11 2.61
CA LEU A 137 -2.49 17.92 2.17
C LEU A 137 -2.94 18.95 1.13
N ALA A 138 -2.44 20.20 1.27
CA ALA A 138 -2.46 21.15 0.17
C ALA A 138 -1.26 20.91 -0.73
N VAL A 139 -1.51 20.65 -2.01
CA VAL A 139 -0.50 20.35 -3.03
C VAL A 139 -0.79 21.12 -4.30
N ARG A 140 0.10 21.04 -5.31
CA ARG A 140 -0.20 21.50 -6.67
C ARG A 140 -0.13 20.34 -7.64
N VAL A 141 -1.10 20.29 -8.53
CA VAL A 141 -1.24 19.33 -9.62
C VAL A 141 -1.15 20.12 -10.93
N ASN A 142 -0.07 19.96 -11.70
CA ASN A 142 0.25 20.78 -12.88
C ASN A 142 0.13 22.30 -12.58
N GLY A 143 0.65 22.74 -11.43
CA GLY A 143 0.60 24.13 -11.00
C GLY A 143 -0.74 24.61 -10.41
N ARG A 144 -1.80 23.79 -10.44
CA ARG A 144 -3.13 24.09 -9.87
C ARG A 144 -3.24 23.59 -8.43
N ASP A 145 -3.71 24.44 -7.53
CA ASP A 145 -3.90 24.09 -6.11
C ASP A 145 -4.92 22.97 -5.95
N ALA A 146 -4.60 22.00 -5.07
CA ALA A 146 -5.43 20.82 -4.79
C ALA A 146 -5.33 20.42 -3.32
N ASN A 147 -6.41 19.84 -2.79
CA ASN A 147 -6.43 19.17 -1.50
C ASN A 147 -6.52 17.66 -1.76
N LEU A 148 -5.52 16.91 -1.34
CA LEU A 148 -5.49 15.45 -1.47
C LEU A 148 -5.52 14.79 -0.09
N VAL A 149 -6.38 13.78 0.08
CA VAL A 149 -6.37 12.92 1.26
C VAL A 149 -5.10 12.06 1.22
N LEU A 150 -4.37 11.98 2.33
CA LEU A 150 -3.22 11.11 2.49
C LEU A 150 -3.72 9.69 2.84
N ASP A 151 -3.45 8.72 1.94
CA ASP A 151 -4.04 7.39 2.05
C ASP A 151 -3.03 6.29 1.68
N THR A 152 -2.53 5.57 2.70
CA THR A 152 -1.66 4.40 2.49
C THR A 152 -2.42 3.16 2.02
N GLY A 153 -3.75 3.20 2.02
CA GLY A 153 -4.63 2.17 1.44
C GLY A 153 -4.80 2.29 -0.07
N ALA A 154 -4.47 3.45 -0.64
CA ALA A 154 -4.42 3.67 -2.08
C ALA A 154 -3.00 3.41 -2.61
N GLY A 155 -2.87 2.57 -3.65
CA GLY A 155 -1.57 2.32 -4.29
C GLY A 155 -1.10 3.50 -5.12
N ASP A 156 -1.96 3.99 -6.00
CA ASP A 156 -1.67 5.12 -6.89
C ASP A 156 -2.30 6.42 -6.38
N THR A 157 -1.83 7.55 -6.91
CA THR A 157 -2.52 8.83 -6.74
C THR A 157 -3.80 8.83 -7.56
N LEU A 158 -4.92 9.19 -6.92
CA LEU A 158 -6.23 9.30 -7.57
C LEU A 158 -6.64 10.77 -7.62
N LEU A 159 -7.18 11.21 -8.76
CA LEU A 159 -7.70 12.57 -8.96
C LEU A 159 -9.18 12.53 -9.33
N ALA A 160 -9.93 13.51 -8.86
CA ALA A 160 -11.32 13.72 -9.26
C ALA A 160 -11.40 14.03 -10.74
N THR A 161 -12.36 13.44 -11.46
CA THR A 161 -12.46 13.55 -12.93
C THR A 161 -12.45 14.99 -13.41
N GLN A 162 -13.34 15.84 -12.89
CA GLN A 162 -13.41 17.24 -13.34
C GLN A 162 -12.14 18.02 -13.00
N PHE A 163 -11.59 17.81 -11.81
CA PHE A 163 -10.36 18.46 -11.38
C PHE A 163 -9.17 18.06 -12.26
N ALA A 164 -9.03 16.77 -12.60
CA ALA A 164 -7.96 16.27 -13.46
C ALA A 164 -8.01 16.92 -14.86
N ILE A 165 -9.21 17.07 -15.44
CA ILE A 165 -9.43 17.76 -16.71
C ILE A 165 -8.99 19.24 -16.59
N ASP A 166 -9.46 19.94 -15.56
CA ASP A 166 -9.17 21.35 -15.31
C ASP A 166 -7.68 21.60 -15.02
N ALA A 167 -6.98 20.64 -14.45
CA ALA A 167 -5.56 20.66 -14.18
C ALA A 167 -4.69 20.20 -15.38
N GLY A 168 -5.31 19.89 -16.52
CA GLY A 168 -4.59 19.51 -17.73
C GLY A 168 -3.91 18.14 -17.66
N VAL A 169 -4.41 17.21 -16.83
CA VAL A 169 -3.90 15.83 -16.80
C VAL A 169 -4.17 15.16 -18.15
N GLN A 170 -3.17 14.56 -18.75
CA GLN A 170 -3.29 13.86 -20.04
C GLN A 170 -4.01 12.53 -19.82
N LEU A 171 -5.29 12.47 -20.19
CA LEU A 171 -6.13 11.29 -19.99
C LEU A 171 -5.85 10.24 -21.06
N GLY A 172 -5.76 8.98 -20.64
CA GLY A 172 -5.50 7.82 -21.47
C GLY A 172 -6.65 6.81 -21.48
N GLY A 173 -6.30 5.53 -21.39
CA GLY A 173 -7.27 4.43 -21.45
C GLY A 173 -8.13 4.30 -20.18
N GLN A 174 -9.19 3.51 -20.31
CA GLN A 174 -10.17 3.30 -19.24
C GLN A 174 -10.37 1.82 -18.96
N GLU A 175 -10.64 1.50 -17.69
CA GLU A 175 -10.99 0.15 -17.23
C GLU A 175 -12.07 0.21 -16.15
N GLN A 176 -12.73 -0.92 -15.92
CA GLN A 176 -13.57 -1.13 -14.74
C GLN A 176 -12.71 -1.72 -13.62
N ARG A 177 -12.71 -1.11 -12.44
CA ARG A 177 -11.99 -1.56 -11.25
C ARG A 177 -12.95 -1.66 -10.06
N THR A 178 -12.68 -2.61 -9.17
CA THR A 178 -13.44 -2.73 -7.91
C THR A 178 -12.62 -2.12 -6.78
N PHE A 179 -13.26 -1.25 -6.01
CA PHE A 179 -12.71 -0.61 -4.82
C PHE A 179 -13.41 -1.09 -3.55
N ALA A 180 -12.94 -0.64 -2.38
CA ALA A 180 -13.61 -0.86 -1.12
C ALA A 180 -15.09 -0.43 -1.21
N GLY A 181 -16.02 -1.33 -0.80
CA GLY A 181 -17.46 -1.19 -1.02
C GLY A 181 -18.00 -2.08 -2.15
N GLY A 182 -17.10 -2.84 -2.85
CA GLY A 182 -17.46 -3.96 -3.73
C GLY A 182 -18.07 -3.60 -5.09
N ARG A 183 -18.41 -2.34 -5.35
CA ARG A 183 -18.96 -1.93 -6.64
C ARG A 183 -17.87 -1.57 -7.64
N PRO A 184 -18.00 -1.99 -8.91
CA PRO A 184 -17.08 -1.57 -9.93
C PRO A 184 -17.25 -0.06 -10.21
N ALA A 185 -16.12 0.65 -10.29
CA ALA A 185 -16.06 2.03 -10.73
C ALA A 185 -15.23 2.12 -12.03
N ARG A 186 -15.56 3.09 -12.88
CA ARG A 186 -14.78 3.41 -14.06
C ARG A 186 -13.54 4.18 -13.63
N VAL A 187 -12.38 3.68 -14.01
CA VAL A 187 -11.09 4.35 -13.83
C VAL A 187 -10.58 4.79 -15.18
N THR A 188 -10.20 6.04 -15.31
CA THR A 188 -9.41 6.55 -16.43
C THR A 188 -7.96 6.65 -15.97
N TYR A 189 -7.01 6.11 -16.70
CA TYR A 189 -5.59 6.30 -16.41
C TYR A 189 -5.12 7.60 -17.02
N GLY A 190 -4.13 8.24 -16.42
CA GLY A 190 -3.61 9.50 -16.91
C GLY A 190 -2.13 9.70 -16.61
N HIS A 191 -1.53 10.64 -17.32
CA HIS A 191 -0.21 11.16 -17.08
C HIS A 191 -0.32 12.54 -16.43
N LEU A 192 0.20 12.67 -15.23
CA LEU A 192 0.37 13.91 -14.51
C LEU A 192 1.81 14.39 -14.71
N GLU A 193 1.98 15.57 -15.29
CA GLU A 193 3.30 16.13 -15.59
C GLU A 193 4.06 16.50 -14.31
N GLU A 194 3.36 17.12 -13.32
CA GLU A 194 3.99 17.50 -12.06
C GLU A 194 3.01 17.48 -10.89
N LEU A 195 3.45 16.85 -9.80
CA LEU A 195 2.88 16.96 -8.46
C LEU A 195 3.86 17.74 -7.57
N SER A 196 3.45 18.91 -7.05
CA SER A 196 4.30 19.71 -6.16
C SER A 196 3.81 19.61 -4.71
N LEU A 197 4.73 19.29 -3.80
CA LEU A 197 4.57 19.21 -2.35
C LEU A 197 5.42 20.32 -1.71
N GLY A 198 4.82 21.48 -1.43
CA GLY A 198 5.59 22.69 -1.14
C GLY A 198 6.47 23.08 -2.34
N ASP A 199 7.78 23.28 -2.09
CA ASP A 199 8.76 23.58 -3.14
C ASP A 199 9.34 22.33 -3.83
N PHE A 200 8.86 21.15 -3.44
CA PHE A 200 9.35 19.86 -3.94
C PHE A 200 8.44 19.33 -5.04
N GLY A 201 8.99 19.03 -6.21
CA GLY A 201 8.24 18.51 -7.36
C GLY A 201 8.58 17.06 -7.69
N ILE A 202 7.56 16.31 -8.05
CA ILE A 202 7.65 14.96 -8.61
C ILE A 202 7.06 15.02 -10.01
N GLN A 203 7.80 14.59 -11.01
CA GLN A 203 7.40 14.69 -12.42
C GLN A 203 7.07 13.33 -13.02
N ASP A 204 6.21 13.36 -14.03
CA ASP A 204 5.86 12.22 -14.86
C ASP A 204 5.22 11.06 -14.07
N LEU A 205 4.13 11.35 -13.34
CA LEU A 205 3.42 10.34 -12.54
C LEU A 205 2.28 9.70 -13.34
N PRO A 206 2.17 8.37 -13.38
CA PRO A 206 0.92 7.72 -13.71
C PRO A 206 -0.10 7.95 -12.59
N VAL A 207 -1.31 8.33 -12.96
CA VAL A 207 -2.41 8.59 -12.02
C VAL A 207 -3.68 7.88 -12.44
N GLN A 208 -4.57 7.64 -11.48
CA GLN A 208 -5.93 7.20 -11.74
C GLN A 208 -6.88 8.39 -11.60
N VAL A 209 -7.85 8.48 -12.49
CA VAL A 209 -8.88 9.51 -12.50
C VAL A 209 -10.23 8.84 -12.32
N ILE A 210 -10.94 9.23 -11.26
CA ILE A 210 -12.24 8.64 -10.87
C ILE A 210 -13.20 9.73 -10.42
N ASP A 211 -14.48 9.43 -10.45
CA ASP A 211 -15.47 10.26 -9.78
C ASP A 211 -15.41 10.01 -8.27
N ILE A 212 -15.10 11.05 -7.49
CA ILE A 212 -15.07 10.94 -6.03
C ILE A 212 -16.47 10.60 -5.51
N PRO A 213 -16.62 9.52 -4.72
CA PRO A 213 -17.90 9.16 -4.16
C PRO A 213 -18.48 10.29 -3.30
N PRO A 214 -19.78 10.63 -3.45
CA PRO A 214 -20.42 11.67 -2.64
C PRO A 214 -20.27 11.46 -1.12
N GLY A 215 -20.20 10.18 -0.67
CA GLY A 215 -19.98 9.85 0.74
C GLY A 215 -18.63 10.33 1.26
N LEU A 216 -17.57 10.26 0.46
CA LEU A 216 -16.25 10.79 0.85
C LEU A 216 -16.27 12.32 0.89
N ALA A 217 -16.87 12.96 -0.11
CA ALA A 217 -16.97 14.42 -0.13
C ALA A 217 -17.77 14.97 1.08
N ALA A 218 -18.77 14.24 1.54
CA ALA A 218 -19.58 14.61 2.70
C ALA A 218 -18.80 14.64 4.03
N TRP A 219 -17.67 13.97 4.12
CA TRP A 219 -16.80 14.03 5.31
C TRP A 219 -16.01 15.35 5.41
N PHE A 220 -15.94 16.13 4.32
CA PHE A 220 -15.17 17.37 4.22
C PHE A 220 -16.06 18.52 3.74
N PRO A 221 -17.11 18.92 4.51
CA PRO A 221 -18.13 19.87 4.04
C PRO A 221 -17.55 21.25 3.69
N ASP A 222 -16.49 21.65 4.39
CA ASP A 222 -15.86 22.99 4.24
C ASP A 222 -14.55 22.97 3.47
N LEU A 223 -14.12 21.78 3.00
CA LEU A 223 -12.85 21.60 2.30
C LEU A 223 -13.06 20.75 1.04
N PRO A 224 -12.97 21.32 -0.16
CA PRO A 224 -13.09 20.56 -1.40
C PRO A 224 -11.92 19.57 -1.52
N ILE A 225 -12.24 18.28 -1.68
CA ILE A 225 -11.26 17.22 -1.92
C ILE A 225 -11.14 16.97 -3.41
N HIS A 226 -9.91 17.03 -3.93
CA HIS A 226 -9.60 16.88 -5.35
C HIS A 226 -9.02 15.52 -5.70
N GLY A 227 -8.69 14.69 -4.69
CA GLY A 227 -8.14 13.36 -4.91
C GLY A 227 -7.55 12.75 -3.65
N ILE A 228 -6.73 11.73 -3.88
CA ILE A 228 -6.06 10.92 -2.86
C ILE A 228 -4.59 10.81 -3.25
N LEU A 229 -3.69 11.02 -2.31
CA LEU A 229 -2.26 10.79 -2.45
C LEU A 229 -1.91 9.39 -1.93
N GLY A 230 -1.51 8.50 -2.84
CA GLY A 230 -1.30 7.08 -2.54
C GLY A 230 0.15 6.69 -2.26
N THR A 231 0.32 5.42 -1.85
CA THR A 231 1.58 4.78 -1.46
C THR A 231 2.67 4.85 -2.55
N GLY A 232 2.29 4.89 -3.83
CA GLY A 232 3.24 4.98 -4.94
C GLY A 232 4.15 6.21 -4.90
N VAL A 233 3.66 7.32 -4.33
CA VAL A 233 4.48 8.51 -4.04
C VAL A 233 5.33 8.28 -2.79
N PHE A 234 4.72 7.79 -1.71
CA PHE A 234 5.42 7.59 -0.43
C PHE A 234 6.56 6.59 -0.52
N ALA A 235 6.40 5.54 -1.32
CA ALA A 235 7.39 4.48 -1.50
C ALA A 235 8.72 4.94 -2.15
N ARG A 236 8.77 6.17 -2.65
CA ARG A 236 9.99 6.81 -3.21
C ARG A 236 10.87 7.45 -2.15
N PHE A 237 10.40 7.50 -0.89
CA PHE A 237 11.01 8.23 0.20
C PHE A 237 11.11 7.38 1.46
N ARG A 238 11.88 7.85 2.42
CA ARG A 238 11.58 7.57 3.81
C ARG A 238 10.49 8.55 4.21
N THR A 239 9.30 8.02 4.50
CA THR A 239 8.08 8.80 4.71
C THR A 239 7.69 8.79 6.18
N THR A 240 7.50 9.97 6.76
CA THR A 240 7.00 10.11 8.14
C THR A 240 5.66 10.83 8.14
N LEU A 241 4.65 10.17 8.70
CA LEU A 241 3.36 10.75 9.02
C LEU A 241 3.39 11.13 10.50
N ASP A 242 3.52 12.41 10.77
CA ASP A 242 3.55 12.93 12.14
C ASP A 242 2.17 13.46 12.51
N TYR A 243 1.37 12.61 13.18
CA TYR A 243 0.01 12.96 13.61
C TYR A 243 -0.01 13.96 14.77
N ARG A 244 1.11 14.18 15.41
CA ARG A 244 1.23 15.08 16.56
C ARG A 244 1.38 16.53 16.13
N CYS A 245 2.21 16.78 15.11
CA CYS A 245 2.35 18.12 14.53
C CYS A 245 1.43 18.34 13.32
N GLY A 246 0.78 17.29 12.81
CA GLY A 246 -0.05 17.36 11.61
C GLY A 246 0.80 17.65 10.37
N CYS A 247 1.84 16.85 10.11
CA CYS A 247 2.69 17.04 8.95
C CYS A 247 3.13 15.72 8.30
N LEU A 248 3.36 15.79 7.00
CA LEU A 248 4.04 14.77 6.20
C LEU A 248 5.50 15.19 6.01
N ARG A 249 6.45 14.32 6.37
CA ARG A 249 7.85 14.53 6.04
C ARG A 249 8.30 13.47 5.05
N LEU A 250 8.91 13.92 3.95
CA LEU A 250 9.51 13.07 2.92
C LEU A 250 11.02 13.32 2.91
N GLU A 251 11.78 12.29 3.10
CA GLU A 251 13.25 12.34 3.09
C GLU A 251 13.78 11.45 1.96
N PRO A 252 14.87 11.84 1.28
CA PRO A 252 15.48 10.98 0.27
C PRO A 252 15.72 9.58 0.83
N PRO A 253 15.60 8.53 0.01
CA PRO A 253 15.95 7.20 0.43
C PRO A 253 17.42 7.17 0.84
N THR A 254 17.68 6.80 2.10
CA THR A 254 19.05 6.60 2.59
C THR A 254 19.56 5.23 2.14
N GLU A 255 20.88 5.11 1.90
CA GLU A 255 21.46 3.80 1.59
C GLU A 255 21.12 2.76 2.67
N THR A 256 20.80 1.55 2.24
CA THR A 256 20.50 0.42 3.13
C THR A 256 21.61 0.23 4.15
N GLY A 257 21.27 0.25 5.43
CA GLY A 257 22.22 0.08 6.53
C GLY A 257 22.51 1.33 7.36
N VAL A 258 21.99 2.50 6.98
CA VAL A 258 22.04 3.68 7.84
C VAL A 258 21.08 3.46 9.01
N THR A 259 21.64 3.29 10.20
CA THR A 259 20.85 3.16 11.43
C THR A 259 20.08 4.44 11.66
N LEU A 260 18.75 4.35 11.67
CA LEU A 260 17.89 5.47 12.04
C LEU A 260 18.29 5.98 13.43
N ARG A 261 18.42 7.30 13.53
CA ARG A 261 18.59 7.97 14.81
C ARG A 261 17.36 8.84 15.05
N GLN A 262 16.64 8.54 16.11
CA GLN A 262 15.56 9.38 16.61
C GLN A 262 16.09 10.12 17.84
N ASN A 263 16.04 11.44 17.85
CA ASN A 263 16.63 12.28 18.93
C ASN A 263 18.11 11.94 19.25
N GLY A 264 18.91 11.58 18.20
CA GLY A 264 20.33 11.23 18.36
C GLY A 264 20.59 9.82 18.87
N GLN A 265 19.59 9.06 19.26
CA GLN A 265 19.72 7.67 19.72
C GLN A 265 19.49 6.68 18.58
N ARG A 266 20.22 5.55 18.59
CA ARG A 266 20.01 4.44 17.65
C ARG A 266 18.61 3.85 17.87
N VAL A 267 17.81 3.85 16.83
CA VAL A 267 16.54 3.11 16.82
C VAL A 267 16.88 1.64 16.57
N GLY A 268 16.34 0.74 17.39
CA GLY A 268 16.44 -0.71 17.19
C GLY A 268 15.78 -1.14 15.87
N PRO A 269 15.77 -2.45 15.52
CA PRO A 269 15.09 -2.94 14.34
C PRO A 269 13.61 -2.59 14.42
N GLY A 270 13.08 -2.04 13.31
CA GLY A 270 11.66 -1.73 13.16
C GLY A 270 10.81 -2.98 12.87
N THR A 271 9.51 -2.78 12.82
CA THR A 271 8.57 -3.80 12.39
C THR A 271 8.64 -3.99 10.88
N PRO A 272 8.62 -5.24 10.36
CA PRO A 272 8.71 -5.48 8.93
C PRO A 272 7.59 -4.82 8.13
N LEU A 273 7.94 -4.33 6.94
CA LEU A 273 7.00 -3.91 5.90
C LEU A 273 7.05 -4.86 4.71
N TRP A 274 5.93 -4.94 4.00
CA TRP A 274 5.82 -5.56 2.67
C TRP A 274 4.91 -4.73 1.80
N LEU A 275 5.13 -4.76 0.50
CA LEU A 275 4.25 -4.17 -0.50
C LEU A 275 3.65 -5.28 -1.37
N ALA A 276 2.35 -5.53 -1.22
CA ALA A 276 1.61 -6.46 -2.07
C ALA A 276 1.21 -5.83 -3.41
N GLU A 277 0.46 -6.54 -4.24
CA GLU A 277 -0.08 -6.01 -5.50
C GLU A 277 -0.81 -4.67 -5.27
N ASN A 278 -0.73 -3.79 -6.27
CA ASN A 278 -1.23 -2.42 -6.20
C ASN A 278 -0.65 -1.63 -5.01
N GLN A 279 0.57 -1.95 -4.60
CA GLN A 279 1.32 -1.25 -3.55
C GLN A 279 0.60 -1.22 -2.17
N LEU A 280 -0.24 -2.23 -1.89
CA LEU A 280 -0.87 -2.39 -0.57
C LEU A 280 0.19 -2.59 0.50
N LEU A 281 0.19 -1.71 1.48
CA LEU A 281 1.21 -1.67 2.54
C LEU A 281 0.84 -2.63 3.68
N LEU A 282 1.66 -3.65 3.89
CA LEU A 282 1.45 -4.68 4.90
C LEU A 282 2.49 -4.60 6.01
N THR A 283 2.09 -4.92 7.23
CA THR A 283 2.98 -4.93 8.40
C THR A 283 2.53 -5.97 9.43
N CYS A 284 3.33 -6.18 10.48
CA CYS A 284 2.98 -7.05 11.59
C CYS A 284 2.28 -6.29 12.71
N VAL A 285 1.24 -6.89 13.25
CA VAL A 285 0.52 -6.39 14.42
C VAL A 285 0.28 -7.54 15.40
N ASP A 286 0.36 -7.24 16.69
CA ASP A 286 0.09 -8.18 17.76
C ASP A 286 -1.27 -7.90 18.42
N LEU A 287 -1.97 -8.98 18.77
CA LEU A 287 -3.17 -8.99 19.62
C LEU A 287 -3.03 -10.08 20.69
N PRO A 288 -3.89 -10.13 21.72
CA PRO A 288 -3.81 -11.16 22.77
C PRO A 288 -3.76 -12.60 22.25
N ALA A 289 -4.51 -12.89 21.18
CA ALA A 289 -4.61 -14.22 20.61
C ALA A 289 -3.68 -14.46 19.40
N LEU A 290 -2.93 -13.45 18.96
CA LEU A 290 -2.12 -13.55 17.74
C LEU A 290 -0.84 -12.72 17.84
N ASP A 291 0.31 -13.39 17.79
CA ASP A 291 1.63 -12.76 17.69
C ASP A 291 2.02 -12.57 16.21
N LYS A 292 2.41 -11.34 15.86
CA LYS A 292 2.94 -10.95 14.54
C LYS A 292 2.07 -11.37 13.35
N GLY A 293 0.75 -11.23 13.46
CA GLY A 293 -0.13 -11.38 12.32
C GLY A 293 0.11 -10.28 11.27
N ILE A 294 -0.05 -10.62 9.98
CA ILE A 294 0.06 -9.63 8.90
C ILE A 294 -1.23 -8.84 8.78
N TRP A 295 -1.10 -7.52 8.72
CA TRP A 295 -2.19 -6.56 8.60
C TRP A 295 -1.92 -5.56 7.49
N PHE A 296 -2.97 -5.09 6.86
CA PHE A 296 -2.93 -4.00 5.90
C PHE A 296 -2.94 -2.65 6.64
N LEU A 297 -2.03 -1.73 6.28
CA LEU A 297 -1.96 -0.39 6.86
C LEU A 297 -2.67 0.60 5.94
N ASP A 298 -3.76 1.19 6.42
CA ASP A 298 -4.68 2.01 5.64
C ASP A 298 -5.01 3.31 6.39
N SER A 299 -4.22 4.37 6.15
CA SER A 299 -4.47 5.68 6.75
C SER A 299 -5.71 6.38 6.18
N GLY A 300 -6.33 5.86 5.14
CA GLY A 300 -7.61 6.31 4.58
C GLY A 300 -8.84 5.70 5.26
N MET A 301 -8.66 4.72 6.16
CA MET A 301 -9.74 4.14 6.93
C MET A 301 -9.93 4.86 8.26
N THR A 302 -11.14 5.32 8.54
CA THR A 302 -11.54 5.95 9.81
C THR A 302 -12.83 5.33 10.36
N GLY A 303 -13.20 5.66 11.59
CA GLY A 303 -14.35 5.12 12.30
C GLY A 303 -14.05 3.87 13.14
N GLY A 304 -12.77 3.54 13.27
CA GLY A 304 -12.21 2.51 14.12
C GLY A 304 -10.69 2.43 13.99
N SER A 305 -10.02 2.00 15.04
CA SER A 305 -8.56 1.82 15.06
C SER A 305 -8.11 0.68 14.12
N PHE A 306 -9.00 -0.30 13.90
CA PHE A 306 -8.74 -1.45 13.05
C PHE A 306 -10.04 -1.99 12.44
N ALA A 307 -9.91 -2.77 11.38
CA ALA A 307 -11.04 -3.54 10.85
C ALA A 307 -10.62 -4.99 10.57
N VAL A 308 -11.55 -5.93 10.74
CA VAL A 308 -11.31 -7.35 10.54
C VAL A 308 -12.45 -7.98 9.74
N PRO A 309 -12.19 -8.99 8.91
CA PRO A 309 -13.25 -9.80 8.30
C PRO A 309 -13.90 -10.71 9.36
N GLU A 310 -15.17 -10.99 9.20
CA GLU A 310 -15.93 -11.85 10.12
C GLU A 310 -15.28 -13.21 10.32
N SER A 311 -14.67 -13.77 9.27
CA SER A 311 -13.97 -15.05 9.31
C SER A 311 -12.78 -15.10 10.28
N ARG A 312 -12.26 -13.96 10.72
CA ARG A 312 -11.11 -13.86 11.63
C ARG A 312 -11.48 -13.65 13.10
N LEU A 313 -12.72 -13.31 13.42
CA LEU A 313 -13.15 -13.00 14.79
C LEU A 313 -12.76 -14.06 15.82
N GLY A 314 -13.07 -15.35 15.53
CA GLY A 314 -12.77 -16.44 16.42
C GLY A 314 -11.27 -16.65 16.63
N ALA A 315 -10.48 -16.59 15.55
CA ALA A 315 -9.03 -16.77 15.61
C ALA A 315 -8.31 -15.62 16.34
N LEU A 316 -8.87 -14.41 16.29
CA LEU A 316 -8.35 -13.23 16.98
C LEU A 316 -8.91 -13.05 18.40
N GLY A 317 -9.83 -13.89 18.84
CA GLY A 317 -10.46 -13.81 20.16
C GLY A 317 -11.31 -12.54 20.36
N LEU A 318 -11.81 -11.97 19.25
CA LEU A 318 -12.56 -10.71 19.27
C LEU A 318 -14.05 -10.96 19.49
N LYS A 319 -14.69 -10.09 20.25
CA LYS A 319 -16.13 -10.12 20.53
C LYS A 319 -16.81 -8.96 19.82
N VAL A 320 -17.83 -9.26 19.04
CA VAL A 320 -18.65 -8.26 18.35
C VAL A 320 -19.60 -7.64 19.36
N ASP A 321 -19.71 -6.31 19.32
CA ASP A 321 -20.79 -5.59 20.01
C ASP A 321 -22.09 -5.79 19.20
N GLU A 322 -23.14 -6.31 19.84
CA GLU A 322 -24.46 -6.53 19.23
C GLU A 322 -25.23 -5.23 18.93
N GLY A 323 -24.57 -4.08 19.06
CA GLY A 323 -25.14 -2.75 18.82
C GLY A 323 -25.44 -2.45 17.36
N ALA A 324 -25.69 -1.17 17.06
CA ALA A 324 -26.09 -0.70 15.73
C ALA A 324 -25.02 -0.98 14.65
N ALA A 325 -25.47 -1.37 13.46
CA ALA A 325 -24.61 -1.48 12.29
C ALA A 325 -23.96 -0.12 11.97
N LEU A 326 -22.68 -0.17 11.63
CA LEU A 326 -21.93 0.99 11.15
C LEU A 326 -22.06 1.08 9.63
N VAL A 327 -22.13 2.30 9.13
CA VAL A 327 -22.15 2.58 7.70
C VAL A 327 -21.05 3.58 7.39
N GLY A 328 -20.13 3.17 6.52
CA GLY A 328 -19.05 4.00 6.01
C GLY A 328 -19.11 4.15 4.50
N ALA A 329 -18.12 4.84 3.93
CA ALA A 329 -17.95 5.01 2.49
C ALA A 329 -16.56 4.52 2.07
N GLY A 330 -16.48 3.82 0.93
CA GLY A 330 -15.27 3.46 0.24
C GLY A 330 -15.31 3.93 -1.21
N GLY A 331 -14.22 3.78 -1.96
CA GLY A 331 -14.15 4.14 -3.38
C GLY A 331 -15.18 3.44 -4.28
N GLY A 332 -15.66 2.26 -3.88
CA GLY A 332 -16.72 1.49 -4.55
C GLY A 332 -18.11 1.67 -3.96
N GLY A 333 -18.32 2.59 -3.00
CA GLY A 333 -19.63 2.88 -2.42
C GLY A 333 -19.71 2.63 -0.91
N THR A 334 -20.90 2.25 -0.43
CA THR A 334 -21.18 2.06 0.99
C THR A 334 -20.50 0.80 1.54
N VAL A 335 -19.77 0.97 2.64
CA VAL A 335 -19.19 -0.13 3.43
C VAL A 335 -20.05 -0.32 4.68
N ARG A 336 -20.41 -1.56 4.97
CA ARG A 336 -21.16 -1.92 6.17
C ARG A 336 -20.28 -2.67 7.15
N GLY A 337 -20.50 -2.46 8.44
CA GLY A 337 -19.75 -3.13 9.49
C GLY A 337 -20.47 -3.16 10.81
N ARG A 338 -19.89 -3.86 11.79
CA ARG A 338 -20.36 -3.93 13.17
C ARG A 338 -19.19 -3.58 14.09
N LYS A 339 -19.47 -2.98 15.24
CA LYS A 339 -18.43 -2.64 16.22
C LYS A 339 -17.81 -3.89 16.82
N VAL A 340 -16.51 -3.83 17.04
CA VAL A 340 -15.72 -4.87 17.72
C VAL A 340 -14.69 -4.16 18.59
N ARG A 341 -14.24 -4.81 19.67
CA ARG A 341 -13.20 -4.28 20.55
C ARG A 341 -12.16 -5.34 20.83
N ALA A 342 -10.89 -4.97 20.79
CA ALA A 342 -9.78 -5.79 21.27
C ALA A 342 -9.38 -5.38 22.68
N ASP A 343 -8.82 -6.30 23.48
CA ASP A 343 -8.29 -5.97 24.80
C ASP A 343 -7.08 -5.03 24.68
N TRP A 344 -6.21 -5.32 23.73
CA TRP A 344 -5.12 -4.45 23.30
C TRP A 344 -4.70 -4.80 21.85
N LEU A 345 -4.06 -3.83 21.20
CA LEU A 345 -3.43 -4.00 19.90
C LEU A 345 -2.09 -3.29 19.93
N ARG A 346 -1.04 -3.95 19.38
CA ARG A 346 0.31 -3.38 19.33
C ARG A 346 0.84 -3.37 17.90
N LEU A 347 1.20 -2.19 17.44
CA LEU A 347 1.92 -1.94 16.19
C LEU A 347 3.30 -1.36 16.55
N ASP A 348 4.37 -2.13 16.32
CA ASP A 348 5.72 -1.79 16.75
C ASP A 348 5.78 -1.47 18.26
N ARG A 349 6.10 -0.23 18.62
CA ARG A 349 6.13 0.24 20.02
C ARG A 349 4.81 0.85 20.50
N LEU A 350 3.92 1.17 19.57
CA LEU A 350 2.61 1.72 19.89
C LEU A 350 1.70 0.61 20.41
N CYS A 351 1.24 0.74 21.65
CA CYS A 351 0.25 -0.17 22.24
C CYS A 351 -1.01 0.62 22.60
N ARG A 352 -2.15 0.19 22.09
CA ARG A 352 -3.46 0.76 22.43
C ARG A 352 -4.28 -0.27 23.20
N TYR A 353 -4.81 0.14 24.35
CA TYR A 353 -5.70 -0.67 25.18
C TYR A 353 -7.15 -0.39 24.82
N GLN A 354 -7.92 -1.45 24.73
CA GLN A 354 -9.36 -1.44 24.36
C GLN A 354 -9.68 -0.62 23.09
N PRO A 355 -8.87 -0.76 22.00
CA PRO A 355 -9.18 -0.03 20.79
C PRO A 355 -10.50 -0.53 20.20
N ASP A 356 -11.32 0.41 19.75
CA ASP A 356 -12.50 0.12 18.97
C ASP A 356 -12.12 -0.24 17.53
N GLY A 357 -12.81 -1.22 16.98
CA GLY A 357 -12.64 -1.68 15.60
C GLY A 357 -13.97 -1.93 14.91
N VAL A 358 -13.87 -2.38 13.66
CA VAL A 358 -15.02 -2.68 12.80
C VAL A 358 -14.89 -4.08 12.22
N VAL A 359 -15.98 -4.85 12.23
CA VAL A 359 -16.09 -6.09 11.45
C VAL A 359 -16.59 -5.72 10.07
N LEU A 360 -15.84 -6.05 9.02
CA LEU A 360 -16.20 -5.84 7.63
C LEU A 360 -16.88 -7.08 7.05
N GLU A 361 -17.95 -6.87 6.29
CA GLU A 361 -18.64 -7.96 5.58
C GLU A 361 -17.80 -8.48 4.40
N ASP A 362 -17.04 -7.60 3.74
CA ASP A 362 -16.18 -7.92 2.60
C ASP A 362 -14.74 -7.43 2.84
N PHE A 363 -13.78 -8.34 2.62
CA PHE A 363 -12.36 -8.06 2.82
C PHE A 363 -11.50 -8.81 1.77
N PRO A 364 -11.38 -8.29 0.55
CA PRO A 364 -10.74 -9.00 -0.56
C PRO A 364 -9.21 -9.06 -0.49
N VAL A 365 -8.55 -8.36 0.44
CA VAL A 365 -7.08 -8.22 0.51
C VAL A 365 -6.37 -9.59 0.61
N GLU A 366 -6.90 -10.53 1.39
CA GLU A 366 -6.32 -11.86 1.53
C GLU A 366 -6.26 -12.63 0.21
N GLN A 367 -7.31 -12.52 -0.62
CA GLN A 367 -7.38 -13.20 -1.92
C GLN A 367 -6.32 -12.62 -2.88
N SER A 368 -6.10 -11.32 -2.85
CA SER A 368 -5.08 -10.65 -3.66
C SER A 368 -3.67 -11.07 -3.25
N CYS A 369 -3.39 -11.10 -1.95
CA CYS A 369 -2.06 -11.47 -1.43
C CYS A 369 -1.74 -12.96 -1.57
N GLY A 370 -2.74 -13.85 -1.50
CA GLY A 370 -2.57 -15.31 -1.50
C GLY A 370 -2.03 -15.88 -0.20
N PHE A 371 -2.05 -15.11 0.89
CA PHE A 371 -1.73 -15.51 2.26
C PHE A 371 -2.62 -14.80 3.27
N ALA A 372 -2.61 -15.27 4.52
CA ALA A 372 -3.45 -14.74 5.58
C ALA A 372 -3.12 -13.28 5.91
N VAL A 373 -4.10 -12.40 5.71
CA VAL A 373 -4.11 -11.02 6.20
C VAL A 373 -5.23 -10.93 7.23
N GLN A 374 -4.89 -10.51 8.43
CA GLN A 374 -5.81 -10.60 9.58
C GLN A 374 -6.87 -9.51 9.57
N GLY A 375 -6.55 -8.37 9.00
CA GLY A 375 -7.39 -7.20 8.94
C GLY A 375 -6.63 -5.99 8.45
N LEU A 376 -7.13 -4.80 8.73
CA LEU A 376 -6.45 -3.54 8.43
C LEU A 376 -6.34 -2.65 9.67
N ILE A 377 -5.34 -1.79 9.66
CA ILE A 377 -5.09 -0.75 10.67
C ILE A 377 -5.49 0.59 10.08
N GLY A 378 -6.38 1.30 10.76
CA GLY A 378 -6.90 2.58 10.31
C GLY A 378 -6.22 3.79 10.94
N HIS A 379 -6.61 4.96 10.42
CA HIS A 379 -6.21 6.28 10.88
C HIS A 379 -6.35 6.47 12.40
N ASP A 380 -7.47 6.00 12.96
CA ASP A 380 -7.78 6.22 14.39
C ASP A 380 -6.77 5.57 15.34
N LEU A 381 -6.08 4.49 14.92
CA LEU A 381 -4.97 3.91 15.69
C LEU A 381 -3.73 4.82 15.70
N LEU A 382 -3.48 5.50 14.59
CA LEU A 382 -2.26 6.28 14.34
C LEU A 382 -2.29 7.66 14.98
N ARG A 383 -3.46 8.15 15.40
CA ARG A 383 -3.61 9.45 16.07
C ARG A 383 -2.66 9.58 17.26
N ASP A 384 -2.14 10.78 17.46
CA ASP A 384 -1.21 11.12 18.53
C ASP A 384 0.14 10.37 18.49
N SER A 385 0.47 9.76 17.34
CA SER A 385 1.74 9.05 17.14
C SER A 385 2.52 9.59 15.94
N ILE A 386 3.75 9.11 15.80
CA ILE A 386 4.60 9.37 14.63
C ILE A 386 4.86 8.02 13.96
N LEU A 387 4.42 7.88 12.72
CA LEU A 387 4.65 6.71 11.88
C LEU A 387 5.74 7.02 10.86
N THR A 388 6.86 6.28 10.90
CA THR A 388 7.90 6.36 9.87
C THR A 388 7.93 5.06 9.06
N LEU A 389 7.81 5.19 7.75
CA LEU A 389 7.89 4.13 6.76
C LEU A 389 9.24 4.24 6.04
N ASP A 390 10.14 3.33 6.33
CA ASP A 390 11.45 3.23 5.67
C ASP A 390 11.36 2.18 4.56
N PHE A 391 10.99 2.62 3.36
CA PHE A 391 10.81 1.73 2.21
C PHE A 391 12.12 1.10 1.70
N PRO A 392 13.28 1.79 1.69
CA PRO A 392 14.54 1.14 1.38
C PRO A 392 14.91 -0.02 2.33
N ALA A 393 14.63 0.12 3.62
CA ALA A 393 14.88 -0.92 4.61
C ALA A 393 13.70 -1.88 4.80
N MET A 394 12.55 -1.59 4.20
CA MET A 394 11.28 -2.28 4.39
C MET A 394 10.97 -2.47 5.88
N GLN A 395 10.97 -1.36 6.61
CA GLN A 395 10.69 -1.29 8.05
C GLN A 395 9.76 -0.15 8.40
N LEU A 396 8.93 -0.39 9.40
CA LEU A 396 8.05 0.58 10.01
C LEU A 396 8.55 0.87 11.43
N PHE A 397 8.48 2.13 11.81
CA PHE A 397 8.78 2.60 13.16
C PHE A 397 7.62 3.44 13.70
N MET A 398 7.16 3.11 14.90
CA MET A 398 6.23 3.94 15.66
C MET A 398 6.97 4.62 16.80
N SER A 399 6.66 5.88 17.03
CA SER A 399 7.11 6.58 18.23
C SER A 399 5.96 7.30 18.90
N GLU A 400 5.95 7.19 20.23
CA GLU A 400 5.21 8.05 21.13
C GLU A 400 6.27 8.79 21.94
N GLU A 401 6.29 10.13 21.94
CA GLU A 401 7.09 10.82 22.94
C GLU A 401 6.41 10.61 24.31
N ASN A 402 7.16 10.11 25.27
CA ASN A 402 6.76 10.19 26.67
C ASN A 402 6.58 11.68 27.00
N ARG A 403 5.38 12.03 27.42
CA ARG A 403 5.09 13.35 28.03
C ARG A 403 5.84 13.51 29.31
#